data_2a53b919ef356b8e2aeb43c7a0550deb
#
_entry.id   2a53b919ef356b8e2aeb43c7a0550deb
#
_cell.length_a   1.000
_cell.length_b   1.000
_cell.length_c   1.000
_cell.angle_alpha   90.00
_cell.angle_beta   90.00
_cell.angle_gamma   90.00
#
_symmetry.space_group_name_H-M   'P 1'
#
loop_
_entity.id
_entity.type
_entity.pdbx_description
1 polymer ?
#
loop_
_entity_poly.entity_id
_entity_poly.type
_entity_poly.pdbx_seq_one_letter_code
_entity_poly.pdbx_strand_id
1 'polypeptide(L)'
;MSEQSTLSGSCAIAGIGLSRFGKVPGTSPMGFCLEASANAIADCGIAKDEIDGVMVLMPPQMGEQHGWGSRVAVYLGIEPGYCATMAMGGATVCGMIQTAVALIHAGMCKAVLCTFGAQTNPQGIMPSLFGSQFAIPYGDVGAMPFMGHVGRRQMHQFGITSEQYGAIAVAFRKHAARNPAAQKREPFTIAEHQASRYIVEPLHLLDCCLVTDGGGAVIVTSTERARDLKEKPARIAGVGQQHSSEIIHPDRHSDDRVGGARAAEGAYRMAGIAPKDVDVVQLYDGFTPLVMHELMAYGFARPEEVGAFVAAGNLEFDRGKLPSNTAGGLLSEGHISGFGHVAEAVRQIRGTSSSQVKDVEVSMVTGYGGAPHEAPPTVAYTVVVLTN
;
A
#
# COMPACT_ATOMS: atom_id res chain seq x y z
N MET A 1 -28.76 -7.38 -12.26
CA MET A 1 -27.54 -8.16 -12.03
C MET A 1 -26.52 -7.68 -13.05
N SER A 2 -25.48 -6.92 -12.66
CA SER A 2 -24.39 -6.55 -13.56
C SER A 2 -23.61 -7.81 -13.89
N GLU A 3 -23.32 -8.06 -15.18
CA GLU A 3 -22.41 -9.13 -15.57
C GLU A 3 -21.10 -8.99 -14.79
N GLN A 4 -20.73 -10.05 -14.07
CA GLN A 4 -19.47 -10.11 -13.35
C GLN A 4 -18.34 -9.99 -14.38
N SER A 5 -17.38 -9.11 -14.15
CA SER A 5 -16.27 -8.90 -15.07
C SER A 5 -15.52 -10.23 -15.30
N THR A 6 -15.25 -10.55 -16.56
CA THR A 6 -14.46 -11.75 -16.94
C THR A 6 -13.04 -11.76 -16.34
N LEU A 7 -12.56 -10.60 -15.86
CA LEU A 7 -11.27 -10.45 -15.18
C LEU A 7 -11.30 -10.91 -13.73
N SER A 8 -12.50 -10.89 -13.07
CA SER A 8 -12.62 -11.25 -11.66
C SER A 8 -12.16 -12.67 -11.40
N GLY A 9 -11.16 -12.83 -10.54
CA GLY A 9 -10.63 -14.14 -10.15
C GLY A 9 -9.88 -14.90 -11.26
N SER A 10 -9.65 -14.30 -12.43
CA SER A 10 -8.90 -14.92 -13.53
C SER A 10 -7.40 -15.06 -13.23
N CYS A 11 -6.87 -14.18 -12.39
CA CYS A 11 -5.48 -14.15 -11.94
C CYS A 11 -5.38 -14.26 -10.42
N ALA A 12 -4.20 -14.62 -9.95
CA ALA A 12 -3.88 -14.70 -8.54
C ALA A 12 -2.46 -14.20 -8.26
N ILE A 13 -2.23 -13.71 -7.04
CA ILE A 13 -0.89 -13.54 -6.50
C ILE A 13 -0.43 -14.92 -6.05
N ALA A 14 0.56 -15.46 -6.74
CA ALA A 14 1.12 -16.77 -6.48
C ALA A 14 2.30 -16.70 -5.50
N GLY A 15 3.15 -15.67 -5.62
CA GLY A 15 4.35 -15.51 -4.80
C GLY A 15 4.46 -14.11 -4.19
N ILE A 16 4.96 -14.04 -2.97
CA ILE A 16 5.30 -12.82 -2.25
C ILE A 16 6.73 -12.89 -1.73
N GLY A 17 7.45 -11.78 -1.78
CA GLY A 17 8.81 -11.71 -1.27
C GLY A 17 9.13 -10.32 -0.73
N LEU A 18 9.64 -10.25 0.50
CA LEU A 18 10.23 -9.05 1.07
C LEU A 18 11.73 -9.29 1.22
N SER A 19 12.54 -8.28 0.94
CA SER A 19 13.95 -8.31 1.29
C SER A 19 14.12 -8.12 2.80
N ARG A 20 15.32 -8.21 3.30
CA ARG A 20 15.66 -7.56 4.57
C ARG A 20 15.29 -6.08 4.48
N PHE A 21 14.70 -5.54 5.53
CA PHE A 21 14.31 -4.13 5.55
C PHE A 21 14.55 -3.48 6.91
N GLY A 22 14.57 -2.13 6.94
CA GLY A 22 14.86 -1.34 8.12
C GLY A 22 16.06 -0.42 7.87
N LYS A 23 17.07 -0.53 8.70
CA LYS A 23 18.39 0.09 8.44
C LYS A 23 19.35 -0.97 7.91
N VAL A 24 19.56 -1.00 6.62
CA VAL A 24 20.37 -2.03 5.93
C VAL A 24 21.48 -1.35 5.11
N PRO A 25 22.53 -0.85 5.76
CA PRO A 25 23.62 -0.17 5.07
C PRO A 25 24.33 -1.10 4.08
N GLY A 26 24.84 -0.53 2.98
CA GLY A 26 25.62 -1.24 1.99
C GLY A 26 24.82 -2.06 0.96
N THR A 27 23.50 -2.10 1.06
CA THR A 27 22.65 -2.76 0.05
C THR A 27 22.05 -1.70 -0.88
N SER A 28 22.28 -1.85 -2.18
CA SER A 28 21.75 -0.94 -3.19
C SER A 28 20.26 -1.17 -3.46
N PRO A 29 19.52 -0.22 -4.07
CA PRO A 29 18.16 -0.44 -4.53
C PRO A 29 18.02 -1.67 -5.43
N MET A 30 19.00 -1.91 -6.31
CA MET A 30 19.07 -3.13 -7.13
C MET A 30 19.16 -4.39 -6.26
N GLY A 31 20.04 -4.39 -5.25
CA GLY A 31 20.19 -5.50 -4.32
C GLY A 31 18.91 -5.85 -3.61
N PHE A 32 18.13 -4.87 -3.17
CA PHE A 32 16.81 -5.09 -2.57
C PHE A 32 15.78 -5.64 -3.55
N CYS A 33 15.76 -5.13 -4.81
CA CYS A 33 14.92 -5.71 -5.87
C CYS A 33 15.23 -7.20 -6.08
N LEU A 34 16.51 -7.54 -6.19
CA LEU A 34 16.96 -8.92 -6.46
C LEU A 34 16.62 -9.85 -5.29
N GLU A 35 16.89 -9.43 -4.04
CA GLU A 35 16.60 -10.20 -2.84
C GLU A 35 15.09 -10.45 -2.71
N ALA A 36 14.25 -9.41 -2.85
CA ALA A 36 12.81 -9.54 -2.79
C ALA A 36 12.25 -10.44 -3.90
N SER A 37 12.75 -10.28 -5.12
CA SER A 37 12.33 -11.10 -6.27
C SER A 37 12.71 -12.57 -6.09
N ALA A 38 13.92 -12.85 -5.61
CA ALA A 38 14.34 -14.21 -5.31
C ALA A 38 13.46 -14.87 -4.24
N ASN A 39 13.09 -14.09 -3.20
CA ASN A 39 12.18 -14.56 -2.15
C ASN A 39 10.78 -14.84 -2.70
N ALA A 40 10.24 -14.00 -3.58
CA ALA A 40 8.93 -14.23 -4.21
C ALA A 40 8.93 -15.47 -5.12
N ILE A 41 10.00 -15.70 -5.88
CA ILE A 41 10.19 -16.89 -6.71
C ILE A 41 10.26 -18.15 -5.82
N ALA A 42 11.04 -18.10 -4.76
CA ALA A 42 11.18 -19.23 -3.81
C ALA A 42 9.89 -19.52 -3.04
N ASP A 43 9.09 -18.49 -2.73
CA ASP A 43 7.80 -18.62 -2.07
C ASP A 43 6.85 -19.49 -2.91
N CYS A 44 6.62 -19.15 -4.15
CA CYS A 44 5.69 -19.90 -5.01
C CYS A 44 6.32 -21.06 -5.78
N GLY A 45 7.64 -21.12 -5.89
CA GLY A 45 8.34 -22.19 -6.61
C GLY A 45 8.21 -22.14 -8.14
N ILE A 46 7.83 -20.98 -8.71
CA ILE A 46 7.76 -20.80 -10.17
C ILE A 46 9.16 -20.85 -10.80
N ALA A 47 9.28 -21.46 -11.96
CA ALA A 47 10.53 -21.43 -12.70
C ALA A 47 10.78 -20.04 -13.32
N LYS A 48 12.04 -19.58 -13.33
CA LYS A 48 12.37 -18.24 -13.82
C LYS A 48 12.02 -18.01 -15.29
N ASP A 49 12.12 -19.04 -16.11
CA ASP A 49 11.79 -19.02 -17.53
C ASP A 49 10.28 -18.96 -17.81
N GLU A 50 9.46 -19.19 -16.80
CA GLU A 50 8.02 -18.95 -16.88
C GLU A 50 7.64 -17.48 -16.68
N ILE A 51 8.55 -16.67 -16.11
CA ILE A 51 8.31 -15.23 -15.87
C ILE A 51 8.65 -14.46 -17.14
N ASP A 52 7.62 -14.06 -17.87
CA ASP A 52 7.73 -13.36 -19.15
C ASP A 52 7.29 -11.89 -19.11
N GLY A 53 6.91 -11.39 -17.92
CA GLY A 53 6.63 -9.99 -17.64
C GLY A 53 7.40 -9.49 -16.41
N VAL A 54 8.02 -8.31 -16.50
CA VAL A 54 8.71 -7.65 -15.37
C VAL A 54 8.28 -6.20 -15.26
N MET A 55 7.74 -5.81 -14.11
CA MET A 55 7.41 -4.43 -13.79
C MET A 55 8.13 -3.99 -12.51
N VAL A 56 8.69 -2.80 -12.55
CA VAL A 56 9.49 -2.27 -11.44
C VAL A 56 9.02 -0.87 -11.05
N LEU A 57 8.83 -0.64 -9.76
CA LEU A 57 8.66 0.71 -9.24
C LEU A 57 10.01 1.42 -9.21
N MET A 58 10.08 2.60 -9.84
CA MET A 58 11.29 3.45 -9.83
C MET A 58 11.57 3.96 -8.42
N PRO A 59 12.78 3.72 -7.87
CA PRO A 59 13.17 4.31 -6.60
C PRO A 59 13.25 5.83 -6.70
N PRO A 60 12.62 6.59 -5.79
CA PRO A 60 12.58 8.05 -5.87
C PRO A 60 13.96 8.74 -5.86
N GLN A 61 14.94 8.08 -5.25
CA GLN A 61 16.29 8.62 -5.06
C GLN A 61 17.22 8.46 -6.27
N MET A 62 16.77 7.73 -7.30
CA MET A 62 17.68 7.32 -8.38
C MET A 62 17.71 8.25 -9.59
N GLY A 63 16.93 9.33 -9.61
CA GLY A 63 16.82 10.17 -10.81
C GLY A 63 16.31 9.38 -12.02
N GLU A 64 16.37 9.98 -13.21
CA GLU A 64 16.00 9.28 -14.45
C GLU A 64 17.01 8.17 -14.76
N GLN A 65 16.57 6.92 -14.61
CA GLN A 65 17.32 5.74 -15.01
C GLN A 65 16.61 5.03 -16.14
N HIS A 66 17.05 5.28 -17.36
CA HIS A 66 16.53 4.57 -18.52
C HIS A 66 16.68 3.06 -18.36
N GLY A 67 15.62 2.32 -18.71
CA GLY A 67 15.64 0.88 -18.69
C GLY A 67 15.78 0.22 -17.32
N TRP A 68 15.36 0.89 -16.23
CA TRP A 68 15.48 0.32 -14.89
C TRP A 68 14.85 -1.08 -14.77
N GLY A 69 13.64 -1.27 -15.30
CA GLY A 69 12.99 -2.57 -15.33
C GLY A 69 13.80 -3.62 -16.08
N SER A 70 14.31 -3.28 -17.27
CA SER A 70 15.15 -4.20 -18.06
C SER A 70 16.44 -4.56 -17.35
N ARG A 71 17.06 -3.63 -16.63
CA ARG A 71 18.27 -3.91 -15.84
C ARG A 71 17.97 -4.89 -14.71
N VAL A 72 16.85 -4.73 -14.01
CA VAL A 72 16.41 -5.69 -12.98
C VAL A 72 16.21 -7.07 -13.59
N ALA A 73 15.54 -7.17 -14.74
CA ALA A 73 15.32 -8.44 -15.44
C ALA A 73 16.65 -9.13 -15.81
N VAL A 74 17.59 -8.37 -16.39
CA VAL A 74 18.94 -8.90 -16.74
C VAL A 74 19.66 -9.44 -15.52
N TYR A 75 19.68 -8.70 -14.40
CA TYR A 75 20.35 -9.17 -13.16
C TYR A 75 19.65 -10.38 -12.54
N LEU A 76 18.33 -10.56 -12.76
CA LEU A 76 17.60 -11.76 -12.36
C LEU A 76 17.84 -12.95 -13.30
N GLY A 77 18.40 -12.71 -14.49
CA GLY A 77 18.53 -13.72 -15.55
C GLY A 77 17.16 -14.06 -16.16
N ILE A 78 16.28 -13.09 -16.31
CA ILE A 78 14.97 -13.19 -16.93
C ILE A 78 15.00 -12.42 -18.25
N GLU A 79 14.49 -13.03 -19.32
CA GLU A 79 14.30 -12.40 -20.63
C GLU A 79 12.81 -12.18 -20.90
N PRO A 80 12.22 -11.07 -20.37
CA PRO A 80 10.79 -10.87 -20.44
C PRO A 80 10.36 -10.37 -21.83
N GLY A 81 9.20 -10.83 -22.28
CA GLY A 81 8.52 -10.26 -23.45
C GLY A 81 7.88 -8.89 -23.16
N TYR A 82 7.57 -8.62 -21.89
CA TYR A 82 7.06 -7.32 -21.43
C TYR A 82 7.89 -6.79 -20.26
N CYS A 83 8.34 -5.56 -20.38
CA CYS A 83 9.07 -4.89 -19.30
C CYS A 83 8.65 -3.43 -19.16
N ALA A 84 8.36 -2.99 -17.93
CA ALA A 84 7.97 -1.60 -17.66
C ALA A 84 8.53 -1.10 -16.33
N THR A 85 8.70 0.23 -16.26
CA THR A 85 8.96 0.96 -15.02
C THR A 85 7.76 1.86 -14.75
N MET A 86 7.19 1.78 -13.54
CA MET A 86 6.04 2.56 -13.11
C MET A 86 6.40 3.45 -11.92
N ALA A 87 5.75 4.61 -11.82
CA ALA A 87 6.01 5.59 -10.76
C ALA A 87 4.71 6.33 -10.38
N MET A 88 3.97 5.78 -9.43
CA MET A 88 2.77 6.38 -8.83
C MET A 88 2.90 6.44 -7.29
N GLY A 89 4.13 6.58 -6.77
CA GLY A 89 4.38 6.51 -5.33
C GLY A 89 3.86 5.19 -4.73
N GLY A 90 3.26 5.24 -3.55
CA GLY A 90 2.73 4.05 -2.88
C GLY A 90 1.49 3.41 -3.53
N ALA A 91 0.89 4.06 -4.54
CA ALA A 91 -0.17 3.45 -5.35
C ALA A 91 0.38 2.44 -6.38
N THR A 92 1.70 2.42 -6.60
CA THR A 92 2.30 1.70 -7.74
C THR A 92 2.13 0.19 -7.65
N VAL A 93 2.29 -0.43 -6.48
CA VAL A 93 2.21 -1.89 -6.36
C VAL A 93 0.84 -2.43 -6.78
N CYS A 94 -0.23 -1.83 -6.31
CA CYS A 94 -1.60 -2.22 -6.71
C CYS A 94 -1.85 -1.91 -8.19
N GLY A 95 -1.32 -0.79 -8.72
CA GLY A 95 -1.38 -0.46 -10.14
C GLY A 95 -0.61 -1.45 -11.02
N MET A 96 0.54 -1.96 -10.58
CA MET A 96 1.26 -3.03 -11.26
C MET A 96 0.46 -4.35 -11.25
N ILE A 97 -0.17 -4.70 -10.13
CA ILE A 97 -1.04 -5.88 -10.05
C ILE A 97 -2.20 -5.75 -11.02
N GLN A 98 -2.86 -4.59 -11.09
CA GLN A 98 -3.92 -4.34 -12.07
C GLN A 98 -3.42 -4.50 -13.52
N THR A 99 -2.26 -3.96 -13.84
CA THR A 99 -1.64 -4.08 -15.17
C THR A 99 -1.28 -5.54 -15.46
N ALA A 100 -0.73 -6.28 -14.50
CA ALA A 100 -0.41 -7.69 -14.64
C ALA A 100 -1.66 -8.53 -14.98
N VAL A 101 -2.78 -8.28 -14.28
CA VAL A 101 -4.06 -8.93 -14.59
C VAL A 101 -4.47 -8.68 -16.03
N ALA A 102 -4.37 -7.44 -16.51
CA ALA A 102 -4.72 -7.09 -17.90
C ALA A 102 -3.79 -7.76 -18.91
N LEU A 103 -2.48 -7.78 -18.69
CA LEU A 103 -1.50 -8.40 -19.58
C LEU A 103 -1.69 -9.92 -19.68
N ILE A 104 -1.94 -10.59 -18.55
CA ILE A 104 -2.17 -12.03 -18.50
C ILE A 104 -3.50 -12.37 -19.18
N HIS A 105 -4.56 -11.63 -18.91
CA HIS A 105 -5.86 -11.83 -19.53
C HIS A 105 -5.82 -11.63 -21.05
N ALA A 106 -5.03 -10.64 -21.52
CA ALA A 106 -4.82 -10.39 -22.96
C ALA A 106 -3.89 -11.42 -23.64
N GLY A 107 -3.33 -12.36 -22.90
CA GLY A 107 -2.38 -13.35 -23.42
C GLY A 107 -1.00 -12.78 -23.77
N MET A 108 -0.68 -11.56 -23.30
CA MET A 108 0.61 -10.93 -23.53
C MET A 108 1.70 -11.44 -22.59
N CYS A 109 1.30 -11.92 -21.40
CA CYS A 109 2.19 -12.52 -20.40
C CYS A 109 1.52 -13.75 -19.79
N LYS A 110 2.33 -14.70 -19.29
CA LYS A 110 1.89 -15.85 -18.50
C LYS A 110 2.07 -15.59 -17.00
N ALA A 111 3.21 -15.01 -16.64
CA ALA A 111 3.53 -14.65 -15.27
C ALA A 111 4.28 -13.32 -15.23
N VAL A 112 3.87 -12.43 -14.33
CA VAL A 112 4.42 -11.09 -14.19
C VAL A 112 5.03 -10.91 -12.80
N LEU A 113 6.32 -10.58 -12.76
CA LEU A 113 7.02 -10.16 -11.57
C LEU A 113 6.87 -8.64 -11.39
N CYS A 114 6.30 -8.21 -10.27
CA CYS A 114 6.24 -6.81 -9.85
C CYS A 114 7.21 -6.62 -8.69
N THR A 115 8.19 -5.73 -8.79
CA THR A 115 9.22 -5.58 -7.74
C THR A 115 9.60 -4.13 -7.48
N PHE A 116 10.23 -3.91 -6.33
CA PHE A 116 10.72 -2.63 -5.85
C PHE A 116 11.93 -2.81 -4.94
N GLY A 117 12.83 -1.85 -4.93
CA GLY A 117 13.88 -1.72 -3.94
C GLY A 117 14.29 -0.28 -3.78
N ALA A 118 14.43 0.17 -2.54
CA ALA A 118 14.91 1.50 -2.23
C ALA A 118 15.88 1.47 -1.05
N GLN A 119 16.86 2.35 -1.11
CA GLN A 119 17.71 2.71 0.01
C GLN A 119 17.36 4.14 0.41
N THR A 120 17.02 4.33 1.65
CA THR A 120 16.79 5.67 2.18
C THR A 120 18.16 6.27 2.48
N ASN A 121 18.54 7.32 1.77
CA ASN A 121 19.75 8.05 2.12
C ASN A 121 19.54 8.78 3.46
N PRO A 122 20.28 8.46 4.54
CA PRO A 122 20.15 9.16 5.82
C PRO A 122 20.53 10.64 5.77
N GLN A 123 21.27 11.05 4.73
CA GLN A 123 21.60 12.46 4.48
C GLN A 123 20.62 13.13 3.53
N GLY A 124 19.70 12.36 3.00
CA GLY A 124 18.82 12.74 1.94
C GLY A 124 17.38 12.35 2.17
N ILE A 125 16.80 12.70 3.31
CA ILE A 125 15.61 13.51 3.11
C ILE A 125 16.20 14.80 2.50
N MET A 126 16.61 14.74 1.24
CA MET A 126 16.45 15.93 0.45
C MET A 126 15.02 16.34 0.77
N PRO A 127 14.77 17.55 1.29
CA PRO A 127 13.49 18.12 1.09
C PRO A 127 13.27 17.84 -0.37
N SER A 128 12.46 16.82 -0.63
CA SER A 128 12.16 16.51 -2.01
C SER A 128 11.71 17.85 -2.50
N LEU A 129 12.40 18.40 -3.49
CA LEU A 129 12.01 19.64 -4.11
C LEU A 129 10.61 19.46 -4.72
N PHE A 130 9.86 18.50 -4.20
CA PHE A 130 8.46 18.19 -4.38
C PHE A 130 7.64 19.23 -3.61
N GLY A 131 7.70 20.44 -4.02
CA GLY A 131 6.84 21.50 -3.59
C GLY A 131 6.50 22.31 -4.81
N SER A 132 5.23 22.66 -4.93
CA SER A 132 4.85 23.72 -5.84
C SER A 132 5.73 24.93 -5.56
N GLN A 133 6.27 25.57 -6.59
CA GLN A 133 6.96 26.85 -6.45
C GLN A 133 6.16 27.90 -5.66
N PHE A 134 4.85 27.69 -5.55
CA PHE A 134 3.95 28.54 -4.77
C PHE A 134 3.86 28.13 -3.29
N ALA A 135 4.15 26.89 -2.95
CA ALA A 135 4.08 26.34 -1.59
C ALA A 135 5.43 26.41 -0.84
N ILE A 136 6.52 26.20 -1.56
CA ILE A 136 7.90 26.24 -1.01
C ILE A 136 8.19 27.52 -0.21
N PRO A 137 7.83 28.75 -0.68
CA PRO A 137 8.09 29.97 0.10
C PRO A 137 7.40 30.00 1.47
N TYR A 138 6.37 29.20 1.68
CA TYR A 138 5.64 29.08 2.95
C TYR A 138 6.12 27.91 3.80
N GLY A 139 7.19 27.22 3.38
CA GLY A 139 7.73 26.04 4.09
C GLY A 139 6.96 24.74 3.84
N ASP A 140 6.02 24.73 2.92
CA ASP A 140 5.27 23.52 2.54
C ASP A 140 6.09 22.70 1.54
N VAL A 141 6.97 21.86 2.08
CA VAL A 141 7.93 21.06 1.33
C VAL A 141 7.74 19.57 1.65
N GLY A 142 7.28 18.82 0.64
CA GLY A 142 7.10 17.38 0.75
C GLY A 142 5.79 16.92 1.39
N ALA A 143 5.72 15.63 1.72
CA ALA A 143 4.48 15.01 2.15
C ALA A 143 4.02 15.39 3.57
N MET A 144 4.95 15.73 4.46
CA MET A 144 4.61 15.98 5.86
C MET A 144 3.78 17.24 6.10
N PRO A 145 4.16 18.45 5.60
CA PRO A 145 3.32 19.62 5.72
C PRO A 145 1.97 19.44 5.03
N PHE A 146 1.98 18.83 3.84
CA PHE A 146 0.76 18.52 3.11
C PHE A 146 -0.21 17.67 3.96
N MET A 147 0.26 16.59 4.57
CA MET A 147 -0.58 15.74 5.44
C MET A 147 -0.96 16.45 6.76
N GLY A 148 -0.15 17.40 7.22
CA GLY A 148 -0.52 18.30 8.31
C GLY A 148 -1.76 19.14 7.97
N HIS A 149 -1.81 19.70 6.75
CA HIS A 149 -3.00 20.43 6.26
C HIS A 149 -4.22 19.52 6.17
N VAL A 150 -4.03 18.30 5.65
CA VAL A 150 -5.08 17.27 5.63
C VAL A 150 -5.62 16.99 7.02
N GLY A 151 -4.73 16.71 7.98
CA GLY A 151 -5.12 16.45 9.36
C GLY A 151 -5.87 17.62 10.00
N ARG A 152 -5.37 18.85 9.82
CA ARG A 152 -6.03 20.07 10.33
C ARG A 152 -7.42 20.25 9.72
N ARG A 153 -7.58 19.98 8.43
CA ARG A 153 -8.87 20.05 7.74
C ARG A 153 -9.85 19.01 8.29
N GLN A 154 -9.40 17.75 8.49
CA GLN A 154 -10.24 16.70 9.07
C GLN A 154 -10.69 17.04 10.49
N MET A 155 -9.81 17.59 11.33
CA MET A 155 -10.16 18.07 12.65
C MET A 155 -11.25 19.14 12.60
N HIS A 156 -11.11 20.12 11.70
CA HIS A 156 -12.09 21.18 11.55
C HIS A 156 -13.43 20.70 10.99
N GLN A 157 -13.41 19.87 9.98
CA GLN A 157 -14.59 19.47 9.22
C GLN A 157 -15.37 18.34 9.88
N PHE A 158 -14.68 17.36 10.46
CA PHE A 158 -15.29 16.14 11.01
C PHE A 158 -15.12 16.00 12.53
N GLY A 159 -14.50 16.97 13.20
CA GLY A 159 -14.28 16.92 14.64
C GLY A 159 -13.29 15.84 15.10
N ILE A 160 -12.44 15.35 14.20
CA ILE A 160 -11.42 14.35 14.52
C ILE A 160 -10.42 14.95 15.51
N THR A 161 -9.98 14.16 16.51
CA THR A 161 -9.02 14.60 17.53
C THR A 161 -7.65 13.95 17.31
N SER A 162 -6.60 14.54 17.93
CA SER A 162 -5.24 13.97 17.87
C SER A 162 -5.16 12.60 18.54
N GLU A 163 -5.95 12.36 19.60
CA GLU A 163 -6.03 11.07 20.27
C GLU A 163 -6.63 9.98 19.35
N GLN A 164 -7.54 10.37 18.46
CA GLN A 164 -8.11 9.44 17.48
C GLN A 164 -7.09 9.08 16.40
N TYR A 165 -6.20 10.00 16.00
CA TYR A 165 -5.02 9.65 15.19
C TYR A 165 -4.10 8.72 15.96
N GLY A 166 -3.83 9.02 17.24
CA GLY A 166 -3.04 8.15 18.10
C GLY A 166 -3.60 6.74 18.23
N ALA A 167 -4.92 6.57 18.23
CA ALA A 167 -5.55 5.26 18.31
C ALA A 167 -5.21 4.36 17.10
N ILE A 168 -5.08 4.94 15.89
CA ILE A 168 -4.59 4.22 14.70
C ILE A 168 -3.16 3.71 14.94
N ALA A 169 -2.26 4.62 15.33
CA ALA A 169 -0.86 4.32 15.52
C ALA A 169 -0.64 3.26 16.62
N VAL A 170 -1.41 3.33 17.71
CA VAL A 170 -1.39 2.34 18.81
C VAL A 170 -1.85 0.97 18.33
N ALA A 171 -2.97 0.90 17.58
CA ALA A 171 -3.47 -0.37 17.04
C ALA A 171 -2.45 -1.04 16.12
N PHE A 172 -1.87 -0.30 15.17
CA PHE A 172 -0.89 -0.85 14.23
C PHE A 172 0.43 -1.25 14.92
N ARG A 173 0.87 -0.51 15.94
CA ARG A 173 2.02 -0.90 16.76
C ARG A 173 1.76 -2.17 17.58
N LYS A 174 0.54 -2.37 18.09
CA LYS A 174 0.12 -3.60 18.75
C LYS A 174 0.23 -4.81 17.81
N HIS A 175 -0.13 -4.65 16.53
CA HIS A 175 0.03 -5.69 15.51
C HIS A 175 1.52 -5.94 15.21
N ALA A 176 2.31 -4.88 15.02
CA ALA A 176 3.75 -4.97 14.78
C ALA A 176 4.51 -5.65 15.92
N ALA A 177 4.07 -5.51 17.16
CA ALA A 177 4.68 -6.20 18.30
C ALA A 177 4.67 -7.73 18.16
N ARG A 178 3.71 -8.28 17.40
CA ARG A 178 3.59 -9.70 17.10
C ARG A 178 4.38 -10.12 15.84
N ASN A 179 4.73 -9.17 14.98
CA ASN A 179 5.45 -9.44 13.75
C ASN A 179 6.97 -9.39 14.00
N PRO A 180 7.70 -10.53 13.92
CA PRO A 180 9.13 -10.57 14.18
C PRO A 180 9.95 -9.75 13.17
N ALA A 181 9.41 -9.50 11.97
CA ALA A 181 10.06 -8.74 10.93
C ALA A 181 9.86 -7.21 11.08
N ALA A 182 8.91 -6.77 11.91
CA ALA A 182 8.59 -5.35 12.03
C ALA A 182 9.75 -4.53 12.61
N GLN A 183 10.00 -3.38 12.01
CA GLN A 183 11.09 -2.47 12.36
C GLN A 183 10.88 -1.82 13.74
N LYS A 184 9.61 -1.59 14.13
CA LYS A 184 9.21 -1.00 15.42
C LYS A 184 8.19 -1.91 16.10
N ARG A 185 8.58 -2.51 17.21
CA ARG A 185 7.79 -3.53 17.90
C ARG A 185 7.35 -3.17 19.31
N GLU A 186 7.99 -2.16 19.92
CA GLU A 186 7.65 -1.73 21.28
C GLU A 186 6.29 -1.04 21.29
N PRO A 187 5.27 -1.60 21.98
CA PRO A 187 3.97 -0.96 22.14
C PRO A 187 4.08 0.39 22.83
N PHE A 188 3.13 1.26 22.58
CA PHE A 188 2.98 2.54 23.28
C PHE A 188 1.50 2.88 23.50
N THR A 189 1.25 3.81 24.40
CA THR A 189 -0.08 4.29 24.80
C THR A 189 -0.47 5.54 24.05
N ILE A 190 -1.76 5.91 24.09
CA ILE A 190 -2.24 7.21 23.57
C ILE A 190 -1.50 8.37 24.28
N ALA A 191 -1.24 8.27 25.59
CA ALA A 191 -0.52 9.31 26.32
C ALA A 191 0.92 9.48 25.80
N GLU A 192 1.62 8.40 25.50
CA GLU A 192 2.96 8.45 24.90
C GLU A 192 2.92 8.95 23.46
N HIS A 193 1.87 8.64 22.67
CA HIS A 193 1.66 9.25 21.37
C HIS A 193 1.55 10.78 21.51
N GLN A 194 0.68 11.27 22.37
CA GLN A 194 0.46 12.71 22.60
C GLN A 194 1.71 13.41 23.16
N ALA A 195 2.53 12.74 23.94
CA ALA A 195 3.80 13.26 24.45
C ALA A 195 4.92 13.25 23.41
N SER A 196 4.77 12.56 22.30
CA SER A 196 5.78 12.52 21.24
C SER A 196 5.86 13.87 20.52
N ARG A 197 7.07 14.21 20.04
CA ARG A 197 7.28 15.52 19.39
C ARG A 197 6.44 15.69 18.14
N TYR A 198 6.04 16.91 17.86
CA TYR A 198 5.47 17.26 16.56
C TYR A 198 6.52 17.17 15.44
N ILE A 199 6.11 16.64 14.30
CA ILE A 199 6.85 16.74 13.03
C ILE A 199 6.38 17.98 12.28
N VAL A 200 5.06 18.10 12.13
CA VAL A 200 4.35 19.28 11.65
C VAL A 200 2.96 19.24 12.28
N GLU A 201 2.58 20.27 13.02
CA GLU A 201 1.29 20.28 13.70
C GLU A 201 0.12 20.14 12.70
N PRO A 202 -0.86 19.22 12.92
CA PRO A 202 -1.13 18.47 14.15
C PRO A 202 -0.46 17.07 14.25
N LEU A 203 0.47 16.72 13.37
CA LEU A 203 1.05 15.38 13.30
C LEU A 203 2.23 15.22 14.28
N HIS A 204 2.10 14.27 15.18
CA HIS A 204 3.18 13.78 16.01
C HIS A 204 4.13 12.85 15.24
N LEU A 205 5.30 12.56 15.82
CA LEU A 205 6.26 11.59 15.24
C LEU A 205 5.61 10.22 14.95
N LEU A 206 4.71 9.78 15.83
CA LEU A 206 4.07 8.48 15.72
C LEU A 206 2.89 8.45 14.73
N ASP A 207 2.51 9.60 14.17
CA ASP A 207 1.56 9.73 13.07
C ASP A 207 2.20 9.53 11.69
N CYS A 208 3.54 9.48 11.63
CA CYS A 208 4.30 9.43 10.39
C CYS A 208 4.92 8.04 10.17
N CYS A 209 4.92 7.59 8.92
CA CYS A 209 5.53 6.32 8.55
C CYS A 209 7.03 6.27 8.81
N LEU A 210 7.55 5.07 8.84
CA LEU A 210 8.97 4.82 9.07
C LEU A 210 9.82 5.17 7.83
N VAL A 211 11.08 5.50 8.11
CA VAL A 211 12.14 5.55 7.10
C VAL A 211 12.75 4.15 7.01
N THR A 212 12.69 3.53 5.83
CA THR A 212 13.01 2.12 5.66
C THR A 212 13.82 1.88 4.39
N ASP A 213 14.98 1.25 4.51
CA ASP A 213 15.66 0.60 3.39
C ASP A 213 15.01 -0.75 3.16
N GLY A 214 14.84 -1.16 1.92
CA GLY A 214 14.27 -2.47 1.63
C GLY A 214 13.60 -2.57 0.27
N GLY A 215 13.04 -3.74 0.01
CA GLY A 215 12.31 -4.04 -1.22
C GLY A 215 11.23 -5.06 -1.03
N GLY A 216 10.36 -5.14 -2.02
CA GLY A 216 9.28 -6.11 -2.09
C GLY A 216 9.05 -6.61 -3.51
N ALA A 217 8.51 -7.80 -3.63
CA ALA A 217 8.13 -8.39 -4.90
C ALA A 217 6.87 -9.23 -4.76
N VAL A 218 6.08 -9.27 -5.83
CA VAL A 218 4.93 -10.16 -5.98
C VAL A 218 4.94 -10.79 -7.37
N ILE A 219 4.47 -12.02 -7.48
CA ILE A 219 4.31 -12.74 -8.74
C ILE A 219 2.83 -12.95 -8.98
N VAL A 220 2.36 -12.44 -10.11
CA VAL A 220 0.98 -12.60 -10.60
C VAL A 220 0.98 -13.57 -11.78
N THR A 221 0.08 -14.53 -11.77
CA THR A 221 -0.14 -15.46 -12.89
C THR A 221 -1.63 -15.81 -12.97
N SER A 222 -2.03 -16.63 -13.98
CA SER A 222 -3.42 -17.08 -14.02
C SER A 222 -3.78 -17.92 -12.80
N THR A 223 -5.03 -17.86 -12.37
CA THR A 223 -5.50 -18.64 -11.21
C THR A 223 -5.34 -20.14 -11.44
N GLU A 224 -5.48 -20.60 -12.70
CA GLU A 224 -5.24 -21.99 -13.08
C GLU A 224 -3.78 -22.38 -12.80
N ARG A 225 -2.83 -21.61 -13.33
CA ARG A 225 -1.38 -21.87 -13.13
C ARG A 225 -0.99 -21.76 -11.65
N ALA A 226 -1.54 -20.79 -10.93
CA ALA A 226 -1.20 -20.54 -9.53
C ALA A 226 -1.56 -21.72 -8.60
N ARG A 227 -2.59 -22.51 -8.95
CA ARG A 227 -2.99 -23.70 -8.19
C ARG A 227 -1.96 -24.83 -8.22
N ASP A 228 -1.14 -24.88 -9.27
CA ASP A 228 -0.10 -25.89 -9.44
C ASP A 228 1.22 -25.51 -8.77
N LEU A 229 1.29 -24.29 -8.20
CA LEU A 229 2.47 -23.79 -7.51
C LEU A 229 2.46 -24.18 -6.03
N LYS A 230 3.59 -23.97 -5.37
CA LYS A 230 3.88 -24.47 -4.02
C LYS A 230 2.92 -23.94 -2.96
N GLU A 231 2.58 -22.65 -3.00
CA GLU A 231 1.83 -21.99 -1.95
C GLU A 231 0.38 -21.74 -2.39
N LYS A 232 -0.54 -21.68 -1.43
CA LYS A 232 -1.94 -21.31 -1.67
C LYS A 232 -1.99 -19.93 -2.34
N PRO A 233 -2.57 -19.81 -3.55
CA PRO A 233 -2.69 -18.52 -4.22
C PRO A 233 -3.74 -17.62 -3.55
N ALA A 234 -3.51 -16.30 -3.60
CA ALA A 234 -4.54 -15.32 -3.28
C ALA A 234 -5.16 -14.83 -4.61
N ARG A 235 -6.43 -15.17 -4.86
CA ARG A 235 -7.12 -14.80 -6.10
C ARG A 235 -7.37 -13.30 -6.13
N ILE A 236 -7.17 -12.66 -7.27
CA ILE A 236 -7.44 -11.23 -7.48
C ILE A 236 -8.90 -11.12 -7.94
N ALA A 237 -9.81 -10.86 -6.99
CA ALA A 237 -11.24 -10.73 -7.25
C ALA A 237 -11.61 -9.37 -7.84
N GLY A 238 -10.90 -8.31 -7.45
CA GLY A 238 -11.16 -6.96 -7.94
C GLY A 238 -9.94 -6.07 -7.92
N VAL A 239 -9.89 -5.16 -8.88
CA VAL A 239 -8.89 -4.09 -8.94
C VAL A 239 -9.57 -2.77 -9.30
N GLY A 240 -9.06 -1.67 -8.78
CA GLY A 240 -9.57 -0.34 -9.10
C GLY A 240 -8.50 0.73 -8.97
N GLN A 241 -8.63 1.77 -9.78
CA GLN A 241 -7.70 2.89 -9.80
C GLN A 241 -8.45 4.19 -10.06
N GLN A 242 -8.01 5.26 -9.41
CA GLN A 242 -8.47 6.62 -9.64
C GLN A 242 -7.28 7.57 -9.61
N HIS A 243 -7.23 8.48 -10.56
CA HIS A 243 -6.34 9.64 -10.51
C HIS A 243 -7.19 10.89 -10.31
N SER A 244 -6.74 11.77 -9.44
CA SER A 244 -7.46 13.00 -9.10
C SER A 244 -6.48 14.13 -8.82
N SER A 245 -6.91 15.36 -9.04
CA SER A 245 -6.28 16.55 -8.47
C SER A 245 -6.80 16.89 -7.07
N GLU A 246 -7.75 16.10 -6.56
CA GLU A 246 -8.45 16.35 -5.31
C GLU A 246 -8.07 15.31 -4.26
N ILE A 247 -7.56 15.79 -3.14
CA ILE A 247 -7.06 14.92 -2.11
C ILE A 247 -8.10 14.71 -1.02
N ILE A 248 -8.97 15.67 -0.74
CA ILE A 248 -9.89 15.62 0.39
C ILE A 248 -11.14 16.49 0.17
N HIS A 249 -11.35 17.01 -1.04
CA HIS A 249 -12.43 17.97 -1.25
C HIS A 249 -13.57 17.45 -2.10
N PRO A 250 -14.80 17.40 -1.53
CA PRO A 250 -16.02 17.32 -2.31
C PRO A 250 -16.37 18.64 -3.04
N ASP A 251 -15.67 19.75 -2.75
CA ASP A 251 -16.14 21.09 -3.09
C ASP A 251 -16.03 21.49 -4.58
N ARG A 252 -15.36 20.71 -5.42
CA ARG A 252 -15.18 21.06 -6.84
C ARG A 252 -16.08 20.33 -7.81
N HIS A 253 -16.68 19.23 -7.38
CA HIS A 253 -17.65 18.49 -8.20
C HIS A 253 -18.92 18.29 -7.41
N SER A 254 -20.05 18.35 -8.06
CA SER A 254 -21.41 18.10 -7.53
C SER A 254 -21.60 16.67 -6.96
N ASP A 255 -20.53 16.00 -6.65
CA ASP A 255 -20.44 14.63 -6.18
C ASP A 255 -19.74 14.66 -4.81
N ASP A 256 -20.50 14.48 -3.73
CA ASP A 256 -20.03 14.49 -2.34
C ASP A 256 -19.03 13.38 -2.00
N ARG A 257 -18.44 12.73 -3.02
CA ARG A 257 -17.52 11.62 -2.85
C ARG A 257 -16.12 12.08 -2.50
N VAL A 258 -15.56 11.46 -1.49
CA VAL A 258 -14.16 11.63 -1.05
C VAL A 258 -13.22 11.07 -2.12
N GLY A 259 -12.06 11.72 -2.36
CA GLY A 259 -11.07 11.25 -3.33
C GLY A 259 -10.67 9.79 -3.05
N GLY A 260 -10.58 8.97 -4.11
CA GLY A 260 -10.32 7.52 -4.00
C GLY A 260 -11.56 6.62 -4.04
N ALA A 261 -12.75 7.16 -3.78
CA ALA A 261 -13.98 6.36 -3.75
C ALA A 261 -14.22 5.55 -5.03
N ARG A 262 -13.94 6.13 -6.19
CA ARG A 262 -14.11 5.44 -7.49
C ARG A 262 -13.15 4.26 -7.68
N ALA A 263 -11.96 4.31 -7.07
CA ALA A 263 -11.04 3.17 -7.09
C ALA A 263 -11.65 1.98 -6.34
N ALA A 264 -12.18 2.20 -5.13
CA ALA A 264 -12.86 1.17 -4.36
C ALA A 264 -14.14 0.68 -5.04
N GLU A 265 -15.00 1.58 -5.55
CA GLU A 265 -16.21 1.22 -6.30
C GLU A 265 -15.90 0.32 -7.50
N GLY A 266 -14.82 0.62 -8.23
CA GLY A 266 -14.35 -0.20 -9.34
C GLY A 266 -13.96 -1.60 -8.91
N ALA A 267 -13.16 -1.71 -7.83
CA ALA A 267 -12.71 -2.97 -7.26
C ALA A 267 -13.87 -3.80 -6.69
N TYR A 268 -14.77 -3.17 -5.93
CA TYR A 268 -15.97 -3.83 -5.38
C TYR A 268 -16.90 -4.36 -6.47
N ARG A 269 -17.17 -3.53 -7.47
CA ARG A 269 -18.00 -3.96 -8.61
C ARG A 269 -17.41 -5.15 -9.36
N MET A 270 -16.08 -5.14 -9.59
CA MET A 270 -15.40 -6.25 -10.25
C MET A 270 -15.43 -7.52 -9.38
N ALA A 271 -15.21 -7.38 -8.07
CA ALA A 271 -15.24 -8.50 -7.12
C ALA A 271 -16.66 -8.99 -6.81
N GLY A 272 -17.70 -8.20 -7.06
CA GLY A 272 -19.09 -8.52 -6.71
C GLY A 272 -19.39 -8.42 -5.22
N ILE A 273 -18.68 -7.54 -4.49
CA ILE A 273 -18.77 -7.35 -3.04
C ILE A 273 -19.15 -5.91 -2.67
N ALA A 274 -19.47 -5.70 -1.40
CA ALA A 274 -19.63 -4.40 -0.76
C ALA A 274 -18.57 -4.20 0.36
N PRO A 275 -18.37 -2.97 0.85
CA PRO A 275 -17.39 -2.70 1.94
C PRO A 275 -17.58 -3.60 3.18
N LYS A 276 -18.82 -3.94 3.51
CA LYS A 276 -19.19 -4.80 4.66
C LYS A 276 -18.72 -6.25 4.53
N ASP A 277 -18.34 -6.68 3.32
CA ASP A 277 -17.90 -8.04 3.02
C ASP A 277 -16.37 -8.18 3.11
N VAL A 278 -15.65 -7.10 3.45
CA VAL A 278 -14.20 -7.09 3.65
C VAL A 278 -13.88 -7.50 5.08
N ASP A 279 -13.17 -8.62 5.25
CA ASP A 279 -12.79 -9.15 6.56
C ASP A 279 -11.55 -8.49 7.15
N VAL A 280 -10.61 -8.09 6.28
CA VAL A 280 -9.36 -7.45 6.69
C VAL A 280 -8.87 -6.50 5.59
N VAL A 281 -8.35 -5.35 5.99
CA VAL A 281 -7.83 -4.36 5.04
C VAL A 281 -6.42 -3.91 5.40
N GLN A 282 -5.58 -3.76 4.38
CA GLN A 282 -4.26 -3.14 4.49
C GLN A 282 -4.36 -1.73 3.88
N LEU A 283 -4.62 -0.74 4.73
CA LEU A 283 -4.76 0.68 4.36
C LEU A 283 -3.37 1.31 4.17
N TYR A 284 -3.23 2.22 3.21
CA TYR A 284 -1.95 2.89 2.99
C TYR A 284 -1.66 3.94 4.07
N ASP A 285 -1.04 3.52 5.14
CA ASP A 285 -0.80 4.28 6.36
C ASP A 285 0.54 5.06 6.33
N GLY A 286 0.77 5.79 5.26
CA GLY A 286 1.89 6.74 5.24
C GLY A 286 1.79 7.80 6.35
N PHE A 287 0.56 8.13 6.73
CA PHE A 287 0.21 9.05 7.83
C PHE A 287 -1.15 8.67 8.41
N THR A 288 -1.38 8.92 9.70
CA THR A 288 -2.67 8.60 10.35
C THR A 288 -3.87 9.33 9.74
N PRO A 289 -3.80 10.63 9.30
CA PRO A 289 -4.91 11.25 8.58
C PRO A 289 -5.26 10.57 7.26
N LEU A 290 -4.31 9.93 6.60
CA LEU A 290 -4.59 9.18 5.37
C LEU A 290 -5.42 7.93 5.65
N VAL A 291 -5.16 7.24 6.77
CA VAL A 291 -5.99 6.11 7.22
C VAL A 291 -7.43 6.55 7.46
N MET A 292 -7.64 7.70 8.14
CA MET A 292 -8.98 8.26 8.32
C MET A 292 -9.66 8.56 6.98
N HIS A 293 -8.91 9.15 6.04
CA HIS A 293 -9.39 9.44 4.70
C HIS A 293 -9.82 8.16 3.97
N GLU A 294 -9.00 7.12 3.97
CA GLU A 294 -9.29 5.86 3.29
C GLU A 294 -10.49 5.12 3.90
N LEU A 295 -10.66 5.16 5.24
CA LEU A 295 -11.84 4.59 5.90
C LEU A 295 -13.14 5.25 5.41
N MET A 296 -13.13 6.57 5.18
CA MET A 296 -14.27 7.31 4.64
C MET A 296 -14.45 7.03 3.14
N ALA A 297 -13.36 7.15 2.36
CA ALA A 297 -13.39 7.04 0.90
C ALA A 297 -13.86 5.66 0.42
N TYR A 298 -13.49 4.63 1.16
CA TYR A 298 -13.80 3.24 0.78
C TYR A 298 -15.07 2.68 1.42
N GLY A 299 -15.83 3.55 2.12
CA GLY A 299 -17.15 3.22 2.64
C GLY A 299 -17.16 2.39 3.91
N PHE A 300 -16.06 2.36 4.67
CA PHE A 300 -15.97 1.63 5.94
C PHE A 300 -16.55 2.41 7.12
N ALA A 301 -16.48 3.73 7.08
CA ALA A 301 -17.06 4.60 8.09
C ALA A 301 -17.57 5.91 7.46
N ARG A 302 -18.65 6.47 8.02
CA ARG A 302 -19.10 7.79 7.60
C ARG A 302 -18.18 8.88 8.15
N PRO A 303 -18.06 10.05 7.49
CA PRO A 303 -17.17 11.13 7.94
C PRO A 303 -17.39 11.55 9.39
N GLU A 304 -18.64 11.67 9.82
CA GLU A 304 -19.02 12.06 11.18
C GLU A 304 -18.77 10.98 12.24
N GLU A 305 -18.54 9.73 11.82
CA GLU A 305 -18.37 8.56 12.70
C GLU A 305 -16.94 8.03 12.73
N VAL A 306 -16.10 8.37 11.75
CA VAL A 306 -14.78 7.75 11.55
C VAL A 306 -13.87 7.87 12.78
N GLY A 307 -13.87 9.03 13.44
CA GLY A 307 -13.09 9.23 14.66
C GLY A 307 -13.54 8.32 15.81
N ALA A 308 -14.84 8.21 16.03
CA ALA A 308 -15.41 7.32 17.05
C ALA A 308 -15.21 5.84 16.68
N PHE A 309 -15.30 5.49 15.39
CA PHE A 309 -15.05 4.15 14.88
C PHE A 309 -13.63 3.69 15.23
N VAL A 310 -12.63 4.53 14.99
CA VAL A 310 -11.23 4.22 15.29
C VAL A 310 -10.99 4.16 16.79
N ALA A 311 -11.49 5.16 17.56
CA ALA A 311 -11.33 5.20 19.01
C ALA A 311 -11.94 3.98 19.74
N ALA A 312 -12.97 3.36 19.15
CA ALA A 312 -13.56 2.13 19.66
C ALA A 312 -12.70 0.87 19.47
N GLY A 313 -11.50 0.97 18.86
CA GLY A 313 -10.59 -0.14 18.61
C GLY A 313 -11.01 -1.03 17.45
N ASN A 314 -11.83 -0.53 16.52
CA ASN A 314 -12.35 -1.32 15.40
C ASN A 314 -11.29 -1.73 14.37
N LEU A 315 -10.06 -1.19 14.46
CA LEU A 315 -8.94 -1.58 13.59
C LEU A 315 -8.11 -2.73 14.15
N GLU A 316 -8.33 -3.16 15.40
CA GLU A 316 -7.55 -4.22 16.04
C GLU A 316 -7.88 -5.61 15.48
N PHE A 317 -6.86 -6.45 15.25
CA PHE A 317 -7.00 -7.74 14.58
C PHE A 317 -7.84 -8.76 15.36
N ASP A 318 -7.87 -8.67 16.70
CA ASP A 318 -8.46 -9.65 17.62
C ASP A 318 -9.89 -9.32 18.05
N ARG A 319 -10.35 -8.07 17.87
CA ARG A 319 -11.65 -7.60 18.35
C ARG A 319 -12.31 -6.52 17.48
N GLY A 320 -11.59 -6.02 16.50
CA GLY A 320 -12.07 -4.95 15.63
C GLY A 320 -13.14 -5.41 14.65
N LYS A 321 -14.01 -4.49 14.24
CA LYS A 321 -15.00 -4.74 13.18
C LYS A 321 -14.38 -4.72 11.78
N LEU A 322 -13.22 -4.06 11.64
CA LEU A 322 -12.45 -3.97 10.42
C LEU A 322 -10.95 -4.08 10.77
N PRO A 323 -10.45 -5.27 11.08
CA PRO A 323 -9.02 -5.48 11.30
C PRO A 323 -8.19 -4.85 10.19
N SER A 324 -7.21 -4.02 10.57
CA SER A 324 -6.46 -3.25 9.59
C SER A 324 -4.96 -3.29 9.86
N ASN A 325 -4.13 -3.31 8.80
CA ASN A 325 -2.66 -3.26 8.88
C ASN A 325 -2.07 -4.24 9.90
N THR A 326 -2.48 -5.49 9.76
CA THR A 326 -2.25 -6.56 10.74
C THR A 326 -0.79 -6.99 10.93
N ALA A 327 0.12 -6.56 10.01
CA ALA A 327 1.57 -6.70 10.19
C ALA A 327 2.22 -5.47 10.86
N GLY A 328 1.46 -4.37 11.04
CA GLY A 328 1.95 -3.11 11.60
C GLY A 328 2.04 -1.96 10.61
N GLY A 329 1.88 -2.22 9.32
CA GLY A 329 1.84 -1.22 8.24
C GLY A 329 3.11 -0.39 8.07
N LEU A 330 3.00 0.72 7.37
CA LEU A 330 4.11 1.65 7.14
C LEU A 330 4.51 2.39 8.42
N LEU A 331 3.57 2.52 9.38
CA LEU A 331 3.81 3.17 10.66
C LEU A 331 4.68 2.34 11.60
N SER A 332 4.75 1.01 11.42
CA SER A 332 5.44 0.15 12.39
C SER A 332 6.19 -1.03 11.79
N GLU A 333 5.69 -1.70 10.74
CA GLU A 333 6.42 -2.78 10.07
C GLU A 333 7.59 -2.21 9.24
N GLY A 334 7.29 -1.37 8.24
CA GLY A 334 8.30 -0.76 7.39
C GLY A 334 7.71 -0.14 6.13
N HIS A 335 8.26 0.98 5.71
CA HIS A 335 7.80 1.70 4.51
C HIS A 335 8.51 1.21 3.25
N ILE A 336 7.99 0.13 2.65
CA ILE A 336 8.46 -0.47 1.39
C ILE A 336 7.41 -0.31 0.27
N SER A 337 6.89 0.91 0.13
CA SER A 337 5.97 1.34 -0.96
C SER A 337 4.74 0.45 -1.16
N GLY A 338 4.14 -0.06 -0.08
CA GLY A 338 2.92 -0.87 -0.11
C GLY A 338 3.13 -2.37 -0.38
N PHE A 339 4.34 -2.83 -0.70
CA PHE A 339 4.60 -4.27 -0.89
C PHE A 339 4.39 -5.08 0.40
N GLY A 340 4.70 -4.51 1.57
CA GLY A 340 4.39 -5.12 2.87
C GLY A 340 2.89 -5.35 3.04
N HIS A 341 2.06 -4.38 2.63
CA HIS A 341 0.60 -4.50 2.67
C HIS A 341 0.09 -5.64 1.78
N VAL A 342 0.59 -5.74 0.54
CA VAL A 342 0.22 -6.85 -0.35
C VAL A 342 0.66 -8.18 0.22
N ALA A 343 1.88 -8.26 0.74
CA ALA A 343 2.39 -9.48 1.36
C ALA A 343 1.53 -9.89 2.57
N GLU A 344 1.14 -8.93 3.41
CA GLU A 344 0.29 -9.20 4.56
C GLU A 344 -1.13 -9.63 4.15
N ALA A 345 -1.72 -8.99 3.16
CA ALA A 345 -3.03 -9.38 2.64
C ALA A 345 -3.02 -10.83 2.10
N VAL A 346 -1.96 -11.23 1.41
CA VAL A 346 -1.76 -12.62 0.95
C VAL A 346 -1.58 -13.57 2.14
N ARG A 347 -0.81 -13.19 3.17
CA ARG A 347 -0.66 -13.99 4.40
C ARG A 347 -1.99 -14.20 5.12
N GLN A 348 -2.85 -13.20 5.16
CA GLN A 348 -4.19 -13.31 5.74
C GLN A 348 -5.03 -14.35 4.99
N ILE A 349 -5.04 -14.33 3.65
CA ILE A 349 -5.72 -15.34 2.81
C ILE A 349 -5.11 -16.74 2.97
N ARG A 350 -3.79 -16.84 3.19
CA ARG A 350 -3.07 -18.11 3.39
C ARG A 350 -3.22 -18.65 4.82
N GLY A 351 -3.64 -17.86 5.78
CA GLY A 351 -3.69 -18.24 7.20
C GLY A 351 -2.31 -18.24 7.88
N THR A 352 -1.35 -17.44 7.40
CA THR A 352 0.04 -17.41 7.84
C THR A 352 0.49 -16.09 8.47
N SER A 353 -0.44 -15.17 8.72
CA SER A 353 -0.14 -13.90 9.35
C SER A 353 0.22 -14.06 10.84
N SER A 354 1.14 -13.23 11.33
CA SER A 354 1.47 -13.15 12.76
C SER A 354 0.32 -12.58 13.63
N SER A 355 -0.58 -11.83 13.03
CA SER A 355 -1.84 -11.34 13.62
C SER A 355 -3.01 -11.81 12.77
N GLN A 356 -3.13 -13.13 12.63
CA GLN A 356 -4.15 -13.75 11.78
C GLN A 356 -5.56 -13.41 12.27
N VAL A 357 -6.36 -12.86 11.37
CA VAL A 357 -7.80 -12.69 11.54
C VAL A 357 -8.48 -14.02 11.27
N LYS A 358 -9.50 -14.36 12.07
CA LYS A 358 -10.21 -15.62 11.94
C LYS A 358 -11.09 -15.61 10.68
N ASP A 359 -11.14 -16.76 9.98
CA ASP A 359 -12.06 -17.04 8.86
C ASP A 359 -12.03 -15.97 7.75
N VAL A 360 -10.84 -15.49 7.35
CA VAL A 360 -10.67 -14.50 6.29
C VAL A 360 -11.00 -15.11 4.92
N GLU A 361 -12.02 -14.57 4.28
CA GLU A 361 -12.39 -14.87 2.89
C GLU A 361 -12.03 -13.73 1.93
N VAL A 362 -12.13 -12.48 2.41
CA VAL A 362 -11.89 -11.27 1.63
C VAL A 362 -10.85 -10.38 2.32
N SER A 363 -9.72 -10.17 1.66
CA SER A 363 -8.66 -9.26 2.08
C SER A 363 -8.50 -8.13 1.07
N MET A 364 -8.43 -6.89 1.52
CA MET A 364 -8.29 -5.72 0.66
C MET A 364 -6.96 -5.02 0.90
N VAL A 365 -6.35 -4.50 -0.16
CA VAL A 365 -5.15 -3.67 -0.10
C VAL A 365 -5.43 -2.35 -0.78
N THR A 366 -4.95 -1.26 -0.19
CA THR A 366 -5.02 0.07 -0.77
C THR A 366 -3.64 0.61 -1.08
N GLY A 367 -3.57 1.55 -2.01
CA GLY A 367 -2.37 2.29 -2.32
C GLY A 367 -2.67 3.75 -2.58
N TYR A 368 -1.80 4.61 -2.08
CA TYR A 368 -1.87 6.05 -2.23
C TYR A 368 -0.53 6.61 -2.70
N GLY A 369 -0.56 7.52 -3.66
CA GLY A 369 0.66 8.13 -4.16
C GLY A 369 0.37 9.31 -5.07
N GLY A 370 1.41 9.80 -5.76
CA GLY A 370 1.32 10.96 -6.65
C GLY A 370 2.14 12.14 -6.13
N ALA A 371 1.88 13.30 -6.67
CA ALA A 371 2.54 14.56 -6.35
C ALA A 371 1.51 15.62 -5.88
N PRO A 372 0.94 15.44 -4.69
CA PRO A 372 -0.14 16.30 -4.19
C PRO A 372 0.30 17.75 -3.92
N HIS A 373 1.59 17.97 -3.80
CA HIS A 373 2.23 19.26 -3.54
C HIS A 373 2.79 19.94 -4.81
N GLU A 374 2.58 19.34 -5.98
CA GLU A 374 2.90 19.97 -7.27
C GLU A 374 1.71 20.80 -7.80
N ALA A 375 1.94 21.58 -8.82
CA ALA A 375 0.91 22.38 -9.49
C ALA A 375 0.78 21.95 -10.97
N PRO A 376 -0.34 21.34 -11.39
CA PRO A 376 -1.51 20.96 -10.57
C PRO A 376 -1.22 19.77 -9.66
N PRO A 377 -1.84 19.71 -8.47
CA PRO A 377 -1.68 18.56 -7.58
C PRO A 377 -2.25 17.30 -8.26
N THR A 378 -1.57 16.18 -8.08
CA THR A 378 -2.02 14.89 -8.60
C THR A 378 -1.91 13.83 -7.53
N VAL A 379 -2.94 13.02 -7.39
CA VAL A 379 -2.95 11.85 -6.52
C VAL A 379 -3.46 10.62 -7.26
N ALA A 380 -2.90 9.48 -6.92
CA ALA A 380 -3.33 8.18 -7.38
C ALA A 380 -3.84 7.36 -6.19
N TYR A 381 -5.00 6.76 -6.35
CA TYR A 381 -5.59 5.80 -5.44
C TYR A 381 -5.71 4.46 -6.16
N THR A 382 -5.31 3.40 -5.52
CA THR A 382 -5.42 2.05 -6.08
C THR A 382 -5.96 1.09 -5.02
N VAL A 383 -6.73 0.11 -5.47
CA VAL A 383 -7.35 -0.91 -4.62
C VAL A 383 -7.19 -2.27 -5.27
N VAL A 384 -6.85 -3.27 -4.48
CA VAL A 384 -6.86 -4.69 -4.86
C VAL A 384 -7.68 -5.45 -3.84
N VAL A 385 -8.62 -6.26 -4.30
CA VAL A 385 -9.41 -7.19 -3.49
C VAL A 385 -8.93 -8.60 -3.78
N LEU A 386 -8.55 -9.31 -2.72
CA LEU A 386 -8.07 -10.68 -2.74
C LEU A 386 -9.08 -11.61 -2.08
N THR A 387 -9.22 -12.82 -2.60
CA THR A 387 -10.07 -13.87 -2.03
C THR A 387 -9.34 -15.22 -2.00
N ASN A 388 -9.96 -16.17 -1.32
CA ASN A 388 -9.51 -17.56 -1.30
C ASN A 388 -9.54 -18.23 -2.67
#